data_ec452ce6b3711301e13a42c8d8ee31c9
#
_entry.id   ec452ce6b3711301e13a42c8d8ee31c9
#
_cell.length_a   1.000
_cell.length_b   1.000
_cell.length_c   1.000
_cell.angle_alpha   90.00
_cell.angle_beta   90.00
_cell.angle_gamma   90.00
#
_symmetry.space_group_name_H-M   'P 1'
#
loop_
_entity.id
_entity.type
_entity.pdbx_description
1 polymer ?
#
loop_
_entity_poly.entity_id
_entity_poly.type
_entity_poly.pdbx_seq_one_letter_code
_entity_poly.pdbx_strand_id
1 'polypeptide(L)'
;GDNGTIVKSTDKGLSFDNVTTPTSNTLLGVGFGNNTFVAVGISGNIVESNDNGTTWDNATSPTANYLRGIVFGNNTFVAVGDSGNIVRSDNGSSFDNVTSPVTTHLIGVGFGNSTFVAVGDNGTIVRSTTDNGSNWDNATSPTTNNLYGVSFGNNAFVAVGDNGTIVRSTDNGSTWDNVTSPTSNFLIGVGFGYNTFVAAGTYGNILRSTDNGSSWDNATSPTPNQLRGVGF
;
A
#
# COMPACT_ATOMS: atom_id res chain seq x y z
N GLY A 1 -5.83 -12.93 0.19
CA GLY A 1 -6.71 -13.52 -0.84
C GLY A 1 -8.10 -13.79 -0.31
N ASP A 2 -8.98 -14.24 -1.20
CA ASP A 2 -10.37 -14.56 -0.86
C ASP A 2 -10.45 -15.70 0.15
N ASN A 3 -11.53 -15.72 0.94
CA ASN A 3 -11.78 -16.73 1.98
C ASN A 3 -10.61 -16.89 2.97
N GLY A 4 -9.95 -15.79 3.30
CA GLY A 4 -8.83 -15.77 4.23
C GLY A 4 -7.56 -16.46 3.71
N THR A 5 -7.45 -16.69 2.39
CA THR A 5 -6.31 -17.41 1.82
C THR A 5 -5.00 -16.65 2.02
N ILE A 6 -4.04 -17.32 2.62
CA ILE A 6 -2.62 -16.91 2.69
C ILE A 6 -1.78 -18.04 2.10
N VAL A 7 -0.82 -17.69 1.27
CA VAL A 7 0.18 -18.62 0.75
C VAL A 7 1.57 -18.16 1.17
N LYS A 8 2.45 -19.11 1.49
CA LYS A 8 3.81 -18.86 1.96
C LYS A 8 4.82 -19.61 1.10
N SER A 9 5.92 -18.94 0.78
CA SER A 9 7.10 -19.56 0.19
C SER A 9 8.23 -19.66 1.22
N THR A 10 8.94 -20.78 1.23
CA THR A 10 10.18 -20.99 2.03
C THR A 10 11.41 -21.14 1.13
N ASP A 11 11.24 -21.05 -0.19
CA ASP A 11 12.26 -21.30 -1.21
C ASP A 11 12.47 -20.09 -2.16
N LYS A 12 12.36 -18.88 -1.61
CA LYS A 12 12.55 -17.60 -2.34
C LYS A 12 11.55 -17.38 -3.47
N GLY A 13 10.30 -17.85 -3.30
CA GLY A 13 9.22 -17.64 -4.27
C GLY A 13 9.17 -18.67 -5.39
N LEU A 14 9.94 -19.78 -5.31
CA LEU A 14 9.94 -20.85 -6.32
C LEU A 14 8.66 -21.69 -6.21
N SER A 15 8.18 -21.94 -4.98
CA SER A 15 6.90 -22.60 -4.71
C SER A 15 6.16 -21.92 -3.57
N PHE A 16 4.85 -22.14 -3.48
CA PHE A 16 3.99 -21.58 -2.43
C PHE A 16 3.06 -22.66 -1.88
N ASP A 17 2.96 -22.72 -0.53
CA ASP A 17 2.05 -23.59 0.19
C ASP A 17 0.93 -22.79 0.87
N ASN A 18 -0.25 -23.38 0.98
CA ASN A 18 -1.36 -22.80 1.74
C ASN A 18 -1.04 -22.81 3.23
N VAL A 19 -1.39 -21.72 3.90
CA VAL A 19 -1.30 -21.62 5.36
C VAL A 19 -2.71 -21.54 5.94
N THR A 20 -2.95 -22.22 7.06
CA THR A 20 -4.22 -22.13 7.79
C THR A 20 -4.33 -20.76 8.45
N THR A 21 -5.46 -20.09 8.22
CA THR A 21 -5.77 -18.77 8.80
C THR A 21 -7.00 -18.87 9.71
N PRO A 22 -7.11 -18.02 10.74
CA PRO A 22 -8.25 -18.03 11.66
C PRO A 22 -9.50 -17.34 11.10
N THR A 23 -9.46 -16.92 9.82
CA THR A 23 -10.54 -16.13 9.19
C THR A 23 -10.97 -16.70 7.85
N SER A 24 -12.25 -16.51 7.51
CA SER A 24 -12.79 -16.70 6.16
C SER A 24 -13.01 -15.38 5.41
N ASN A 25 -12.65 -14.23 6.01
CA ASN A 25 -12.79 -12.94 5.37
C ASN A 25 -11.68 -12.74 4.31
N THR A 26 -12.03 -12.07 3.22
CA THR A 26 -11.03 -11.70 2.19
C THR A 26 -9.96 -10.80 2.78
N LEU A 27 -8.69 -11.17 2.59
CA LEU A 27 -7.52 -10.41 2.97
C LEU A 27 -7.01 -9.61 1.76
N LEU A 28 -6.76 -8.32 1.94
CA LEU A 28 -6.48 -7.35 0.88
C LEU A 28 -5.03 -6.86 0.90
N GLY A 29 -4.43 -6.73 2.08
CA GLY A 29 -3.06 -6.25 2.26
C GLY A 29 -2.28 -7.12 3.24
N VAL A 30 -0.95 -7.13 3.09
CA VAL A 30 -0.02 -7.77 4.03
C VAL A 30 1.21 -6.87 4.19
N GLY A 31 1.65 -6.72 5.43
CA GLY A 31 2.87 -6.01 5.80
C GLY A 31 3.76 -6.87 6.69
N PHE A 32 5.05 -6.54 6.73
CA PHE A 32 6.03 -7.23 7.58
C PHE A 32 6.91 -6.21 8.30
N GLY A 33 7.13 -6.42 9.56
CA GLY A 33 8.05 -5.66 10.40
C GLY A 33 8.18 -6.25 11.79
N ASN A 34 9.28 -5.99 12.49
CA ASN A 34 9.54 -6.51 13.84
C ASN A 34 9.30 -8.02 13.96
N ASN A 35 9.73 -8.80 12.96
CA ASN A 35 9.51 -10.26 12.86
C ASN A 35 8.02 -10.69 12.85
N THR A 36 7.09 -9.76 12.63
CA THR A 36 5.66 -10.01 12.58
C THR A 36 5.12 -9.76 11.18
N PHE A 37 4.37 -10.69 10.62
CA PHE A 37 3.50 -10.44 9.48
C PHE A 37 2.13 -10.00 9.98
N VAL A 38 1.54 -9.02 9.33
CA VAL A 38 0.16 -8.59 9.58
C VAL A 38 -0.58 -8.54 8.26
N ALA A 39 -1.73 -9.22 8.17
CA ALA A 39 -2.62 -9.13 7.02
C ALA A 39 -3.95 -8.51 7.42
N VAL A 40 -4.47 -7.64 6.55
CA VAL A 40 -5.69 -6.87 6.77
C VAL A 40 -6.71 -7.12 5.67
N GLY A 41 -7.99 -6.93 5.96
CA GLY A 41 -9.02 -7.25 4.98
C GLY A 41 -10.41 -6.66 5.25
N ILE A 42 -11.40 -7.29 4.65
CA ILE A 42 -12.81 -6.87 4.77
C ILE A 42 -13.31 -7.01 6.21
N SER A 43 -14.36 -6.23 6.54
CA SER A 43 -15.00 -6.24 7.87
C SER A 43 -14.02 -5.93 9.01
N GLY A 44 -13.00 -5.13 8.76
CA GLY A 44 -11.99 -4.75 9.74
C GLY A 44 -11.08 -5.91 10.18
N ASN A 45 -11.08 -7.02 9.45
CA ASN A 45 -10.32 -8.20 9.84
C ASN A 45 -8.81 -7.93 9.80
N ILE A 46 -8.14 -8.31 10.88
CA ILE A 46 -6.68 -8.25 11.02
C ILE A 46 -6.21 -9.60 11.56
N VAL A 47 -5.23 -10.21 10.92
CA VAL A 47 -4.56 -11.42 11.40
C VAL A 47 -3.05 -11.18 11.44
N GLU A 48 -2.38 -11.78 12.40
CA GLU A 48 -0.94 -11.65 12.60
C GLU A 48 -0.23 -13.00 12.68
N SER A 49 1.06 -13.00 12.38
CA SER A 49 1.96 -14.14 12.56
C SER A 49 3.31 -13.67 13.10
N ASN A 50 3.75 -14.29 14.21
CA ASN A 50 5.02 -14.03 14.87
C ASN A 50 6.04 -15.15 14.65
N ASP A 51 5.71 -16.14 13.84
CA ASP A 51 6.52 -17.33 13.55
C ASP A 51 6.87 -17.47 12.07
N ASN A 52 7.14 -16.33 11.44
CA ASN A 52 7.51 -16.25 10.04
C ASN A 52 6.42 -16.77 9.08
N GLY A 53 5.15 -16.51 9.40
CA GLY A 53 4.00 -16.85 8.58
C GLY A 53 3.60 -18.33 8.66
N THR A 54 4.00 -19.07 9.70
CA THR A 54 3.68 -20.50 9.85
C THR A 54 2.31 -20.68 10.49
N THR A 55 2.01 -19.92 11.54
CA THR A 55 0.69 -19.86 12.17
C THR A 55 0.20 -18.42 12.19
N TRP A 56 -1.12 -18.25 12.19
CA TRP A 56 -1.78 -16.95 12.17
C TRP A 56 -2.86 -16.88 13.23
N ASP A 57 -2.89 -15.78 13.98
CA ASP A 57 -3.86 -15.49 15.00
C ASP A 57 -4.67 -14.22 14.67
N ASN A 58 -5.88 -14.09 15.24
CA ASN A 58 -6.64 -12.87 15.11
C ASN A 58 -6.01 -11.75 15.97
N ALA A 59 -5.78 -10.61 15.36
CA ALA A 59 -5.41 -9.38 16.04
C ALA A 59 -6.66 -8.56 16.41
N THR A 60 -6.56 -7.73 17.45
CA THR A 60 -7.64 -6.83 17.85
C THR A 60 -7.74 -5.66 16.87
N SER A 61 -8.90 -5.51 16.24
CA SER A 61 -9.23 -4.41 15.34
C SER A 61 -10.22 -3.44 15.98
N PRO A 62 -10.01 -2.13 15.90
CA PRO A 62 -10.92 -1.13 16.44
C PRO A 62 -12.05 -0.74 15.47
N THR A 63 -12.12 -1.38 14.29
CA THR A 63 -13.04 -1.00 13.22
C THR A 63 -13.69 -2.22 12.57
N ALA A 64 -14.88 -2.01 11.99
CA ALA A 64 -15.52 -2.97 11.08
C ALA A 64 -15.41 -2.55 9.60
N ASN A 65 -14.76 -1.42 9.30
CA ASN A 65 -14.55 -0.96 7.93
C ASN A 65 -13.50 -1.84 7.22
N TYR A 66 -13.59 -1.93 5.90
CA TYR A 66 -12.56 -2.62 5.12
C TYR A 66 -11.22 -1.93 5.29
N LEU A 67 -10.19 -2.70 5.61
CA LEU A 67 -8.80 -2.29 5.61
C LEU A 67 -8.16 -2.78 4.30
N ARG A 68 -7.69 -1.85 3.47
CA ARG A 68 -7.26 -2.13 2.09
C ARG A 68 -5.76 -2.26 1.93
N GLY A 69 -5.02 -1.43 2.65
CA GLY A 69 -3.56 -1.40 2.61
C GLY A 69 -2.95 -1.39 4.00
N ILE A 70 -1.75 -1.92 4.12
CA ILE A 70 -0.96 -1.90 5.36
C ILE A 70 0.51 -1.74 5.02
N VAL A 71 1.22 -0.97 5.83
CA VAL A 71 2.68 -0.81 5.74
C VAL A 71 3.28 -0.82 7.14
N PHE A 72 4.54 -1.23 7.23
CA PHE A 72 5.35 -1.09 8.44
C PHE A 72 6.44 -0.04 8.24
N GLY A 73 6.61 0.83 9.19
CA GLY A 73 7.66 1.84 9.21
C GLY A 73 7.84 2.39 10.62
N ASN A 74 9.08 2.71 10.97
CA ASN A 74 9.42 3.30 12.26
C ASN A 74 8.80 2.58 13.47
N ASN A 75 8.94 1.25 13.50
CA ASN A 75 8.40 0.34 14.52
C ASN A 75 6.86 0.36 14.67
N THR A 76 6.15 0.82 13.65
CA THR A 76 4.68 0.96 13.68
C THR A 76 4.07 0.35 12.42
N PHE A 77 3.06 -0.47 12.58
CA PHE A 77 2.13 -0.86 11.51
C PHE A 77 1.08 0.23 11.35
N VAL A 78 0.81 0.63 10.11
CA VAL A 78 -0.29 1.54 9.76
C VAL A 78 -1.12 0.87 8.69
N ALA A 79 -2.42 0.70 8.94
CA ALA A 79 -3.36 0.21 7.95
C ALA A 79 -4.42 1.28 7.64
N VAL A 80 -4.85 1.32 6.37
CA VAL A 80 -5.81 2.31 5.87
C VAL A 80 -6.96 1.63 5.14
N GLY A 81 -8.12 2.31 5.08
CA GLY A 81 -9.27 1.69 4.48
C GLY A 81 -10.47 2.59 4.21
N ASP A 82 -11.64 1.95 4.14
CA ASP A 82 -12.88 2.61 3.78
C ASP A 82 -13.26 3.71 4.77
N SER A 83 -13.97 4.73 4.25
CA SER A 83 -14.43 5.89 5.04
C SER A 83 -13.30 6.66 5.72
N GLY A 84 -12.12 6.71 5.09
CA GLY A 84 -10.94 7.39 5.60
C GLY A 84 -10.31 6.71 6.81
N ASN A 85 -10.66 5.46 7.08
CA ASN A 85 -10.18 4.77 8.29
C ASN A 85 -8.65 4.62 8.28
N ILE A 86 -8.03 4.97 9.40
CA ILE A 86 -6.60 4.77 9.67
C ILE A 86 -6.50 4.09 11.03
N VAL A 87 -5.78 2.97 11.08
CA VAL A 87 -5.48 2.27 12.33
C VAL A 87 -3.98 2.04 12.44
N ARG A 88 -3.44 2.04 13.66
CA ARG A 88 -2.02 1.81 13.91
C ARG A 88 -1.77 0.81 15.02
N SER A 89 -0.60 0.17 15.00
CA SER A 89 -0.16 -0.75 16.04
C SER A 89 1.36 -0.75 16.15
N ASP A 90 1.89 -0.78 17.36
CA ASP A 90 3.33 -0.90 17.60
C ASP A 90 3.76 -2.39 17.74
N ASN A 91 2.81 -3.31 17.86
CA ASN A 91 3.07 -4.74 18.10
C ASN A 91 2.44 -5.71 17.08
N GLY A 92 1.54 -5.23 16.22
CA GLY A 92 0.82 -6.04 15.23
C GLY A 92 -0.39 -6.81 15.78
N SER A 93 -0.52 -6.97 17.10
CA SER A 93 -1.59 -7.77 17.75
C SER A 93 -2.80 -6.96 18.19
N SER A 94 -2.61 -5.67 18.45
CA SER A 94 -3.68 -4.74 18.84
C SER A 94 -3.53 -3.43 18.10
N PHE A 95 -4.61 -2.97 17.48
CA PHE A 95 -4.64 -1.75 16.70
C PHE A 95 -5.54 -0.70 17.36
N ASP A 96 -5.13 0.56 17.26
CA ASP A 96 -5.88 1.73 17.71
C ASP A 96 -6.34 2.57 16.53
N ASN A 97 -7.53 3.20 16.65
CA ASN A 97 -7.98 4.18 15.66
C ASN A 97 -7.13 5.45 15.73
N VAL A 98 -6.86 5.98 14.55
CA VAL A 98 -6.24 7.31 14.38
C VAL A 98 -7.24 8.25 13.73
N THR A 99 -7.30 9.50 14.21
CA THR A 99 -8.14 10.52 13.60
C THR A 99 -7.65 10.82 12.19
N SER A 100 -8.51 10.57 11.21
CA SER A 100 -8.25 10.86 9.79
C SER A 100 -8.78 12.25 9.42
N PRO A 101 -8.05 13.03 8.61
CA PRO A 101 -8.55 14.31 8.11
C PRO A 101 -9.58 14.17 6.98
N VAL A 102 -9.86 12.94 6.53
CA VAL A 102 -10.76 12.64 5.39
C VAL A 102 -11.76 11.56 5.72
N THR A 103 -12.85 11.52 4.94
CA THR A 103 -13.88 10.46 4.97
C THR A 103 -13.95 9.67 3.66
N THR A 104 -13.14 10.03 2.66
CA THR A 104 -12.98 9.28 1.40
C THR A 104 -12.24 7.97 1.67
N HIS A 105 -12.47 6.94 0.81
CA HIS A 105 -11.74 5.69 0.94
C HIS A 105 -10.25 5.91 0.72
N LEU A 106 -9.43 5.35 1.62
CA LEU A 106 -7.98 5.23 1.48
C LEU A 106 -7.66 3.82 0.98
N ILE A 107 -6.82 3.70 -0.05
CA ILE A 107 -6.60 2.44 -0.76
C ILE A 107 -5.18 1.94 -0.57
N GLY A 108 -4.19 2.80 -0.82
CA GLY A 108 -2.78 2.49 -0.67
C GLY A 108 -2.13 3.26 0.47
N VAL A 109 -1.12 2.67 1.09
CA VAL A 109 -0.29 3.32 2.10
C VAL A 109 1.17 2.95 1.91
N GLY A 110 2.07 3.92 2.03
CA GLY A 110 3.51 3.75 1.93
C GLY A 110 4.23 4.48 3.06
N PHE A 111 5.47 4.09 3.30
CA PHE A 111 6.33 4.70 4.32
C PHE A 111 7.70 5.02 3.76
N GLY A 112 8.23 6.17 4.10
CA GLY A 112 9.60 6.56 3.81
C GLY A 112 9.97 7.87 4.47
N ASN A 113 11.24 8.04 4.76
CA ASN A 113 11.78 9.25 5.39
C ASN A 113 10.95 9.70 6.61
N SER A 114 10.65 8.76 7.52
CA SER A 114 9.87 8.95 8.75
C SER A 114 8.43 9.46 8.52
N THR A 115 7.88 9.29 7.32
CA THR A 115 6.53 9.77 6.96
C THR A 115 5.71 8.62 6.37
N PHE A 116 4.50 8.45 6.86
CA PHE A 116 3.48 7.63 6.21
C PHE A 116 2.68 8.49 5.23
N VAL A 117 2.39 7.95 4.07
CA VAL A 117 1.52 8.58 3.06
C VAL A 117 0.44 7.59 2.68
N ALA A 118 -0.82 8.01 2.71
CA ALA A 118 -1.93 7.21 2.22
C ALA A 118 -2.64 7.93 1.08
N VAL A 119 -3.10 7.13 0.11
CA VAL A 119 -3.74 7.62 -1.11
C VAL A 119 -5.07 6.90 -1.34
N GLY A 120 -5.99 7.53 -2.06
CA GLY A 120 -7.30 6.94 -2.26
C GLY A 120 -8.18 7.61 -3.30
N ASP A 121 -9.49 7.48 -3.09
CA ASP A 121 -10.51 7.98 -4.02
C ASP A 121 -10.44 9.50 -4.19
N ASN A 122 -10.87 9.96 -5.38
CA ASN A 122 -10.93 11.39 -5.75
C ASN A 122 -9.59 12.12 -5.61
N GLY A 123 -8.47 11.41 -5.85
CA GLY A 123 -7.14 11.96 -5.74
C GLY A 123 -6.73 12.26 -4.29
N THR A 124 -7.43 11.74 -3.31
CA THR A 124 -7.10 11.96 -1.89
C THR A 124 -5.67 11.53 -1.58
N ILE A 125 -4.92 12.42 -0.94
CA ILE A 125 -3.60 12.14 -0.37
C ILE A 125 -3.58 12.69 1.05
N VAL A 126 -3.23 11.86 2.02
CA VAL A 126 -2.98 12.26 3.41
C VAL A 126 -1.60 11.79 3.83
N ARG A 127 -0.95 12.56 4.70
CA ARG A 127 0.38 12.23 5.21
C ARG A 127 0.42 12.32 6.72
N SER A 128 1.25 11.50 7.36
CA SER A 128 1.48 11.65 8.79
C SER A 128 2.38 12.86 9.08
N THR A 129 2.03 13.60 10.13
CA THR A 129 2.83 14.72 10.65
C THR A 129 3.72 14.30 11.82
N THR A 130 3.57 13.05 12.26
CA THR A 130 4.40 12.40 13.26
C THR A 130 5.00 11.12 12.69
N ASP A 131 6.19 10.79 13.10
CA ASP A 131 6.94 9.63 12.60
C ASP A 131 6.35 8.26 12.98
N ASN A 132 5.43 8.24 13.96
CA ASN A 132 4.69 7.04 14.39
C ASN A 132 3.26 6.96 13.83
N GLY A 133 2.87 7.82 12.88
CA GLY A 133 1.56 7.79 12.25
C GLY A 133 0.37 8.13 13.15
N SER A 134 0.58 8.83 14.28
CA SER A 134 -0.50 9.18 15.21
C SER A 134 -1.31 10.41 14.80
N ASN A 135 -0.77 11.28 13.95
CA ASN A 135 -1.44 12.49 13.46
C ASN A 135 -1.27 12.59 11.94
N TRP A 136 -2.31 13.06 11.27
CA TRP A 136 -2.38 13.12 9.81
C TRP A 136 -2.96 14.44 9.32
N ASP A 137 -2.41 14.95 8.22
CA ASP A 137 -2.89 16.13 7.51
C ASP A 137 -3.17 15.79 6.06
N ASN A 138 -4.06 16.58 5.43
CA ASN A 138 -4.26 16.55 3.99
C ASN A 138 -3.05 17.11 3.26
N ALA A 139 -2.63 16.44 2.19
CA ALA A 139 -1.73 16.99 1.20
C ALA A 139 -2.51 17.53 -0.01
N THR A 140 -1.97 18.55 -0.67
CA THR A 140 -2.56 19.04 -1.90
C THR A 140 -2.27 18.06 -3.04
N SER A 141 -3.34 17.49 -3.60
CA SER A 141 -3.26 16.60 -4.75
C SER A 141 -3.43 17.38 -6.06
N PRO A 142 -2.64 17.10 -7.10
CA PRO A 142 -2.78 17.73 -8.40
C PRO A 142 -3.83 17.04 -9.30
N THR A 143 -4.53 16.03 -8.80
CA THR A 143 -5.49 15.22 -9.54
C THR A 143 -6.75 14.93 -8.75
N THR A 144 -7.84 14.64 -9.45
CA THR A 144 -9.09 14.10 -8.90
C THR A 144 -9.28 12.62 -9.26
N ASN A 145 -8.35 12.02 -9.98
CA ASN A 145 -8.39 10.60 -10.31
C ASN A 145 -8.10 9.74 -9.05
N ASN A 146 -8.75 8.59 -8.95
CA ASN A 146 -8.45 7.66 -7.85
C ASN A 146 -6.98 7.22 -7.89
N LEU A 147 -6.37 7.17 -6.73
CA LEU A 147 -5.00 6.69 -6.52
C LEU A 147 -5.05 5.35 -5.78
N TYR A 148 -4.34 4.34 -6.29
CA TYR A 148 -4.42 2.98 -5.78
C TYR A 148 -3.17 2.52 -5.04
N GLY A 149 -2.00 2.90 -5.53
CA GLY A 149 -0.71 2.52 -4.95
C GLY A 149 0.17 3.72 -4.67
N VAL A 150 0.98 3.62 -3.63
CA VAL A 150 2.02 4.60 -3.29
C VAL A 150 3.26 3.88 -2.80
N SER A 151 4.42 4.35 -3.25
CA SER A 151 5.73 3.81 -2.85
C SER A 151 6.73 4.94 -2.61
N PHE A 152 7.74 4.67 -1.79
CA PHE A 152 8.83 5.58 -1.51
C PHE A 152 10.16 5.01 -1.98
N GLY A 153 11.00 5.85 -2.56
CA GLY A 153 12.37 5.52 -2.93
C GLY A 153 13.17 6.76 -3.32
N ASN A 154 14.46 6.76 -3.02
CA ASN A 154 15.38 7.87 -3.34
C ASN A 154 14.84 9.26 -2.96
N ASN A 155 14.29 9.40 -1.75
CA ASN A 155 13.68 10.63 -1.23
C ASN A 155 12.47 11.14 -2.02
N ALA A 156 11.79 10.29 -2.79
CA ALA A 156 10.55 10.64 -3.47
C ALA A 156 9.43 9.64 -3.12
N PHE A 157 8.23 10.16 -2.94
CA PHE A 157 7.01 9.37 -3.02
C PHE A 157 6.47 9.42 -4.44
N VAL A 158 5.99 8.28 -4.92
CA VAL A 158 5.26 8.16 -6.20
C VAL A 158 3.95 7.46 -5.92
N ALA A 159 2.84 8.04 -6.40
CA ALA A 159 1.53 7.40 -6.36
C ALA A 159 0.96 7.25 -7.77
N VAL A 160 0.20 6.17 -7.96
CA VAL A 160 -0.34 5.78 -9.27
C VAL A 160 -1.83 5.47 -9.18
N GLY A 161 -2.55 5.65 -10.30
CA GLY A 161 -4.01 5.50 -10.28
C GLY A 161 -4.70 5.40 -11.64
N ASP A 162 -5.97 5.84 -11.65
CA ASP A 162 -6.84 5.85 -12.83
C ASP A 162 -6.24 6.66 -13.98
N ASN A 163 -6.62 6.27 -15.21
CA ASN A 163 -6.24 6.97 -16.44
C ASN A 163 -4.72 7.15 -16.60
N GLY A 164 -3.93 6.21 -16.10
CA GLY A 164 -2.49 6.27 -16.14
C GLY A 164 -1.89 7.34 -15.24
N THR A 165 -2.66 7.87 -14.29
CA THR A 165 -2.19 8.91 -13.38
C THR A 165 -0.94 8.48 -12.63
N ILE A 166 0.06 9.36 -12.66
CA ILE A 166 1.26 9.28 -11.84
C ILE A 166 1.46 10.64 -11.18
N VAL A 167 1.57 10.66 -9.87
CA VAL A 167 1.92 11.87 -9.11
C VAL A 167 3.15 11.62 -8.25
N ARG A 168 3.97 12.64 -8.07
CA ARG A 168 5.27 12.53 -7.40
C ARG A 168 5.45 13.67 -6.39
N SER A 169 6.04 13.34 -5.26
CA SER A 169 6.45 14.29 -4.22
C SER A 169 7.93 14.11 -3.87
N THR A 170 8.65 15.20 -3.66
CA THR A 170 10.05 15.21 -3.21
C THR A 170 10.24 15.92 -1.87
N ASP A 171 9.15 16.28 -1.22
CA ASP A 171 9.11 17.03 0.03
C ASP A 171 8.34 16.27 1.13
N ASN A 172 8.54 14.94 1.20
CA ASN A 172 7.90 14.04 2.17
C ASN A 172 6.36 14.04 2.07
N GLY A 173 5.83 14.09 0.84
CA GLY A 173 4.39 14.02 0.61
C GLY A 173 3.62 15.30 0.91
N SER A 174 4.31 16.44 1.13
CA SER A 174 3.64 17.73 1.41
C SER A 174 3.00 18.32 0.17
N THR A 175 3.71 18.31 -0.95
CA THR A 175 3.22 18.76 -2.25
C THR A 175 3.46 17.69 -3.31
N TRP A 176 2.61 17.67 -4.31
CA TRP A 176 2.61 16.67 -5.37
C TRP A 176 2.47 17.30 -6.74
N ASP A 177 3.24 16.79 -7.69
CA ASP A 177 3.19 17.20 -9.08
C ASP A 177 2.71 16.05 -9.96
N ASN A 178 1.98 16.38 -11.04
CA ASN A 178 1.65 15.41 -12.08
C ASN A 178 2.91 15.04 -12.87
N VAL A 179 3.05 13.76 -13.15
CA VAL A 179 4.10 13.23 -14.03
C VAL A 179 3.47 12.68 -15.30
N THR A 180 4.09 12.95 -16.44
CA THR A 180 3.60 12.42 -17.72
C THR A 180 3.73 10.90 -17.75
N SER A 181 2.61 10.24 -18.01
CA SER A 181 2.53 8.79 -18.17
C SER A 181 2.48 8.40 -19.64
N PRO A 182 3.17 7.34 -20.08
CA PRO A 182 3.09 6.83 -21.44
C PRO A 182 1.82 6.00 -21.72
N THR A 183 0.93 5.88 -20.74
CA THR A 183 -0.33 5.11 -20.85
C THR A 183 -1.51 5.86 -20.26
N SER A 184 -2.72 5.55 -20.75
CA SER A 184 -3.99 5.93 -20.13
C SER A 184 -4.65 4.76 -19.38
N ASN A 185 -4.01 3.60 -19.31
CA ASN A 185 -4.53 2.44 -18.57
C ASN A 185 -4.39 2.65 -17.06
N PHE A 186 -5.26 2.00 -16.28
CA PHE A 186 -5.19 2.07 -14.82
C PHE A 186 -3.86 1.46 -14.34
N LEU A 187 -3.17 2.20 -13.49
CA LEU A 187 -2.00 1.75 -12.74
C LEU A 187 -2.45 1.43 -11.32
N ILE A 188 -2.19 0.20 -10.84
CA ILE A 188 -2.77 -0.31 -9.60
C ILE A 188 -1.72 -0.43 -8.51
N GLY A 189 -0.55 -0.96 -8.85
CA GLY A 189 0.56 -1.11 -7.93
C GLY A 189 1.78 -0.34 -8.37
N VAL A 190 2.56 0.15 -7.40
CA VAL A 190 3.87 0.76 -7.62
C VAL A 190 4.82 0.28 -6.53
N GLY A 191 6.05 -0.03 -6.91
CA GLY A 191 7.12 -0.44 -6.00
C GLY A 191 8.44 0.21 -6.37
N PHE A 192 9.38 0.21 -5.41
CA PHE A 192 10.73 0.74 -5.61
C PHE A 192 11.77 -0.27 -5.15
N GLY A 193 12.75 -0.54 -6.00
CA GLY A 193 13.92 -1.35 -5.70
C GLY A 193 15.01 -1.15 -6.74
N TYR A 194 16.26 -1.41 -6.38
CA TYR A 194 17.42 -1.24 -7.29
C TYR A 194 17.43 0.10 -8.02
N ASN A 195 17.16 1.21 -7.31
CA ASN A 195 17.07 2.58 -7.85
C ASN A 195 16.04 2.77 -8.98
N THR A 196 15.01 1.92 -9.03
CA THR A 196 14.00 1.94 -10.08
C THR A 196 12.62 1.89 -9.46
N PHE A 197 11.72 2.79 -9.89
CA PHE A 197 10.29 2.61 -9.67
C PHE A 197 9.72 1.74 -10.79
N VAL A 198 8.85 0.82 -10.42
CA VAL A 198 8.04 0.02 -11.34
C VAL A 198 6.58 0.19 -10.98
N ALA A 199 5.74 0.50 -11.97
CA ALA A 199 4.28 0.53 -11.82
C ALA A 199 3.63 -0.53 -12.70
N ALA A 200 2.57 -1.15 -12.20
CA ALA A 200 1.84 -2.20 -12.91
C ALA A 200 0.33 -1.95 -12.87
N GLY A 201 -0.39 -2.42 -13.88
CA GLY A 201 -1.82 -2.14 -13.97
C GLY A 201 -2.61 -3.04 -14.92
N THR A 202 -3.71 -2.48 -15.44
CA THR A 202 -4.61 -3.18 -16.35
C THR A 202 -3.96 -3.46 -17.71
N TYR A 203 -4.47 -4.48 -18.40
CA TYR A 203 -3.99 -4.92 -19.73
C TYR A 203 -2.50 -5.28 -19.75
N GLY A 204 -1.98 -5.80 -18.63
CA GLY A 204 -0.57 -6.17 -18.51
C GLY A 204 0.40 -4.99 -18.54
N ASN A 205 -0.09 -3.76 -18.33
CA ASN A 205 0.76 -2.57 -18.39
C ASN A 205 1.84 -2.62 -17.29
N ILE A 206 3.08 -2.41 -17.70
CA ILE A 206 4.23 -2.26 -16.80
C ILE A 206 4.98 -1.00 -17.25
N LEU A 207 5.19 -0.08 -16.33
CA LEU A 207 6.00 1.11 -16.52
C LEU A 207 7.22 1.06 -15.61
N ARG A 208 8.30 1.67 -16.03
CA ARG A 208 9.52 1.84 -15.22
C ARG A 208 10.03 3.27 -15.27
N SER A 209 10.62 3.69 -14.16
CA SER A 209 11.35 4.96 -14.06
C SER A 209 12.70 4.71 -13.39
N THR A 210 13.78 5.21 -13.99
CA THR A 210 15.14 5.12 -13.46
C THR A 210 15.69 6.49 -13.03
N ASP A 211 14.86 7.54 -13.11
CA ASP A 211 15.19 8.92 -12.79
C ASP A 211 14.37 9.44 -11.60
N ASN A 212 14.14 8.57 -10.61
CA ASN A 212 13.44 8.91 -9.39
C ASN A 212 11.95 9.29 -9.59
N GLY A 213 11.27 8.65 -10.54
CA GLY A 213 9.85 8.88 -10.83
C GLY A 213 9.57 10.13 -11.67
N SER A 214 10.61 10.80 -12.23
CA SER A 214 10.43 12.03 -12.99
C SER A 214 9.95 11.77 -14.43
N SER A 215 10.38 10.66 -15.03
CA SER A 215 9.88 10.18 -16.32
C SER A 215 9.66 8.68 -16.31
N TRP A 216 8.83 8.20 -17.22
CA TRP A 216 8.40 6.80 -17.25
C TRP A 216 8.39 6.25 -18.67
N ASP A 217 8.88 5.02 -18.82
CA ASP A 217 8.88 4.27 -20.05
C ASP A 217 8.02 3.00 -19.92
N ASN A 218 7.42 2.56 -21.03
CA ASN A 218 6.77 1.26 -21.11
C ASN A 218 7.81 0.14 -21.03
N ALA A 219 7.55 -0.86 -20.19
CA ALA A 219 8.28 -2.11 -20.18
C ALA A 219 7.47 -3.20 -20.89
N THR A 220 8.16 -4.17 -21.50
CA THR A 220 7.51 -5.32 -22.15
C THR A 220 6.88 -6.24 -21.11
N SER A 221 5.60 -6.53 -21.27
CA SER A 221 4.86 -7.48 -20.45
C SER A 221 4.58 -8.77 -21.22
N PRO A 222 4.74 -9.94 -20.59
CA PRO A 222 4.42 -11.22 -21.23
C PRO A 222 2.92 -11.57 -21.19
N THR A 223 2.08 -10.74 -20.58
CA THR A 223 0.66 -11.02 -20.38
C THR A 223 -0.22 -9.79 -20.61
N PRO A 224 -1.42 -9.95 -21.19
CA PRO A 224 -2.42 -8.89 -21.25
C PRO A 224 -3.28 -8.81 -19.98
N ASN A 225 -3.06 -9.67 -18.99
CA ASN A 225 -3.88 -9.71 -17.79
C ASN A 225 -3.57 -8.54 -16.86
N GLN A 226 -4.53 -8.22 -15.99
CA GLN A 226 -4.35 -7.21 -14.95
C GLN A 226 -3.27 -7.62 -13.95
N LEU A 227 -2.34 -6.72 -13.70
CA LEU A 227 -1.30 -6.82 -12.68
C LEU A 227 -1.67 -5.90 -11.50
N ARG A 228 -1.64 -6.41 -10.27
CA ARG A 228 -2.16 -5.67 -9.12
C ARG A 228 -1.11 -5.21 -8.12
N GLY A 229 0.06 -5.82 -8.11
CA GLY A 229 1.10 -5.53 -7.14
C GLY A 229 2.49 -5.60 -7.76
N VAL A 230 3.41 -4.87 -7.14
CA VAL A 230 4.84 -4.89 -7.43
C VAL A 230 5.57 -5.03 -6.10
N GLY A 231 6.57 -5.91 -6.04
CA GLY A 231 7.45 -6.12 -4.89
C GLY A 231 8.89 -6.34 -5.32
N PHE A 232 9.83 -5.96 -4.44
CA PHE A 232 11.27 -6.13 -4.64
C PHE A 232 11.88 -6.87 -3.44
#